data_b449934430b699ef1820ac6caa8dabc7
#
_entry.id   b449934430b699ef1820ac6caa8dabc7
#
_cell.length_a   1.000
_cell.length_b   1.000
_cell.length_c   1.000
_cell.angle_alpha   90.00
_cell.angle_beta   90.00
_cell.angle_gamma   90.00
#
_symmetry.space_group_name_H-M   'P 1'
#
loop_
_entity.id
_entity.type
_entity.pdbx_description
1 polymer ?
#
loop_
_entity_poly.entity_id
_entity_poly.type
_entity_poly.pdbx_seq_one_letter_code
_entity_poly.pdbx_strand_id
1 'polypeptide(L)'
;MKKILMAGVALSFALSTPAFADIIIATAGPMTGQYASFGAQMKAGAEQAVEDINAAGGVNGEMLKLEIGDDACDPKQAVAVANQMASAGVKFMAGHFCSGSSIPASAIYAEEGIIQISPASTNPKYTDERPGPGTMRVCGRDDQQGDVAGKFLVEKFAGKKVAFVHDKTAYGKGLADATMAAYEAAGGKPALYEAYTAGEKDYTALVSKLKAEGIDVLYVGGYHTEAGLMARQMKEQGMTTVLVSGDALVTDEYWAITGDAGEGTLMTFSPDPRKNPDAAPLVEKFRAKGIEPEGYVLYTYAAVQAWAQAATTAKSADFDPVVKALQEGKFNTVLGELSFNDKGDVTLPGYVFYEWKAGKYDYLQ
;
A
#
# COMPACT_ATOMS: atom_id res chain seq x y z
N MET A 1 -19.91 -5.29 -84.21
CA MET A 1 -19.57 -6.05 -83.03
C MET A 1 -19.22 -5.08 -81.91
N LYS A 2 -20.16 -4.80 -81.00
CA LYS A 2 -19.94 -3.89 -79.83
C LYS A 2 -19.58 -4.76 -78.65
N LYS A 3 -18.33 -4.53 -78.09
CA LYS A 3 -17.89 -5.19 -76.84
C LYS A 3 -18.40 -4.34 -75.69
N ILE A 4 -19.23 -4.92 -74.81
CA ILE A 4 -19.68 -4.33 -73.57
C ILE A 4 -18.68 -4.75 -72.51
N LEU A 5 -17.95 -3.75 -71.91
CA LEU A 5 -17.11 -3.95 -70.71
C LEU A 5 -18.03 -3.84 -69.49
N MET A 6 -18.22 -4.92 -68.73
CA MET A 6 -18.80 -4.88 -67.39
C MET A 6 -17.72 -4.51 -66.37
N ALA A 7 -17.85 -3.31 -65.80
CA ALA A 7 -17.05 -2.90 -64.65
C ALA A 7 -17.71 -3.43 -63.38
N GLY A 8 -17.06 -4.37 -62.73
CA GLY A 8 -17.46 -4.88 -61.42
C GLY A 8 -17.05 -3.88 -60.31
N VAL A 9 -18.04 -3.30 -59.65
CA VAL A 9 -17.83 -2.48 -58.45
C VAL A 9 -17.64 -3.40 -57.25
N ALA A 10 -16.42 -3.57 -56.76
CA ALA A 10 -16.14 -4.25 -55.48
C ALA A 10 -16.53 -3.32 -54.33
N LEU A 11 -17.64 -3.65 -53.65
CA LEU A 11 -18.10 -2.94 -52.44
C LEU A 11 -17.26 -3.42 -51.26
N SER A 12 -16.20 -2.63 -50.90
CA SER A 12 -15.42 -2.91 -49.69
C SER A 12 -16.25 -2.51 -48.47
N PHE A 13 -16.80 -3.48 -47.76
CA PHE A 13 -17.36 -3.29 -46.43
C PHE A 13 -16.21 -3.01 -45.47
N ALA A 14 -15.96 -1.74 -45.13
CA ALA A 14 -15.15 -1.38 -44.00
C ALA A 14 -15.91 -1.79 -42.72
N LEU A 15 -15.49 -2.87 -42.10
CA LEU A 15 -15.90 -3.21 -40.75
C LEU A 15 -15.36 -2.14 -39.81
N SER A 16 -16.18 -1.12 -39.53
CA SER A 16 -15.90 -0.19 -38.43
C SER A 16 -16.04 -0.98 -37.13
N THR A 17 -14.92 -1.37 -36.54
CA THR A 17 -14.91 -1.80 -35.12
C THR A 17 -15.44 -0.63 -34.30
N PRO A 18 -16.43 -0.85 -33.41
CA PRO A 18 -16.86 0.20 -32.51
C PRO A 18 -15.63 0.60 -31.68
N ALA A 19 -15.26 1.87 -31.71
CA ALA A 19 -14.29 2.44 -30.79
C ALA A 19 -15.00 2.48 -29.42
N PHE A 20 -14.70 1.52 -28.56
CA PHE A 20 -15.08 1.62 -27.16
C PHE A 20 -14.24 2.75 -26.52
N ALA A 21 -14.87 3.51 -25.63
CA ALA A 21 -14.14 4.51 -24.85
C ALA A 21 -13.25 3.79 -23.83
N ASP A 22 -12.04 4.34 -23.57
CA ASP A 22 -11.17 3.77 -22.58
C ASP A 22 -11.81 3.85 -21.17
N ILE A 23 -11.60 2.83 -20.35
CA ILE A 23 -11.99 2.86 -18.94
C ILE A 23 -10.90 3.61 -18.17
N ILE A 24 -11.27 4.71 -17.53
CA ILE A 24 -10.31 5.51 -16.74
C ILE A 24 -10.24 4.92 -15.33
N ILE A 25 -9.04 4.52 -14.94
CA ILE A 25 -8.70 4.12 -13.57
C ILE A 25 -7.60 5.01 -13.02
N ALA A 26 -7.37 4.99 -11.72
CA ALA A 26 -6.36 5.83 -11.10
C ALA A 26 -5.54 5.12 -10.05
N THR A 27 -4.35 5.64 -9.78
CA THR A 27 -3.59 5.40 -8.55
C THR A 27 -3.24 6.72 -7.90
N ALA A 28 -3.31 6.79 -6.58
CA ALA A 28 -2.97 7.99 -5.83
C ALA A 28 -2.23 7.66 -4.53
N GLY A 29 -1.26 8.50 -4.21
CA GLY A 29 -0.42 8.37 -3.03
C GLY A 29 0.60 9.50 -2.99
N PRO A 30 1.65 9.42 -2.14
CA PRO A 30 2.67 10.45 -2.03
C PRO A 30 3.64 10.37 -3.22
N MET A 31 3.26 10.91 -4.38
CA MET A 31 4.14 10.92 -5.55
C MET A 31 5.30 11.90 -5.37
N THR A 32 5.15 12.87 -4.48
CA THR A 32 6.18 13.82 -4.08
C THR A 32 6.35 13.87 -2.56
N GLY A 33 7.40 14.58 -2.08
CA GLY A 33 7.68 14.74 -0.65
C GLY A 33 8.51 13.61 -0.05
N GLN A 34 8.53 13.53 1.27
CA GLN A 34 9.42 12.65 2.01
C GLN A 34 9.04 11.15 1.95
N TYR A 35 7.88 10.83 1.44
CA TYR A 35 7.40 9.45 1.27
C TYR A 35 7.27 9.05 -0.20
N ALA A 36 7.93 9.79 -1.10
CA ALA A 36 7.81 9.60 -2.55
C ALA A 36 8.25 8.21 -3.03
N SER A 37 9.10 7.51 -2.29
CA SER A 37 9.45 6.11 -2.59
C SER A 37 8.22 5.19 -2.64
N PHE A 38 7.26 5.39 -1.73
CA PHE A 38 6.01 4.63 -1.74
C PHE A 38 5.09 5.04 -2.90
N GLY A 39 5.04 6.32 -3.23
CA GLY A 39 4.36 6.78 -4.45
C GLY A 39 4.91 6.13 -5.71
N ALA A 40 6.23 6.03 -5.81
CA ALA A 40 6.91 5.34 -6.91
C ALA A 40 6.57 3.84 -6.95
N GLN A 41 6.51 3.16 -5.80
CA GLN A 41 6.07 1.76 -5.72
C GLN A 41 4.64 1.59 -6.25
N MET A 42 3.70 2.42 -5.80
CA MET A 42 2.31 2.37 -6.26
C MET A 42 2.19 2.63 -7.75
N LYS A 43 2.86 3.67 -8.24
CA LYS A 43 2.88 4.02 -9.65
C LYS A 43 3.39 2.87 -10.50
N ALA A 44 4.54 2.28 -10.14
CA ALA A 44 5.12 1.16 -10.87
C ALA A 44 4.16 -0.05 -10.94
N GLY A 45 3.51 -0.39 -9.81
CA GLY A 45 2.54 -1.48 -9.76
C GLY A 45 1.32 -1.24 -10.64
N ALA A 46 0.75 -0.03 -10.58
CA ALA A 46 -0.43 0.33 -11.38
C ALA A 46 -0.12 0.43 -12.89
N GLU A 47 0.99 1.06 -13.27
CA GLU A 47 1.42 1.17 -14.68
C GLU A 47 1.63 -0.21 -15.30
N GLN A 48 2.31 -1.13 -14.57
CA GLN A 48 2.54 -2.47 -15.08
C GLN A 48 1.26 -3.28 -15.18
N ALA A 49 0.33 -3.15 -14.22
CA ALA A 49 -0.96 -3.83 -14.28
C ALA A 49 -1.79 -3.37 -15.49
N VAL A 50 -1.82 -2.06 -15.74
CA VAL A 50 -2.51 -1.49 -16.91
C VAL A 50 -1.88 -1.97 -18.21
N GLU A 51 -0.54 -1.98 -18.30
CA GLU A 51 0.18 -2.49 -19.48
C GLU A 51 -0.20 -3.95 -19.77
N ASP A 52 -0.20 -4.81 -18.75
CA ASP A 52 -0.47 -6.23 -18.90
C ASP A 52 -1.94 -6.52 -19.26
N ILE A 53 -2.88 -5.82 -18.61
CA ILE A 53 -4.31 -5.97 -18.89
C ILE A 53 -4.61 -5.49 -20.32
N ASN A 54 -4.05 -4.37 -20.74
CA ASN A 54 -4.22 -3.84 -22.09
C ASN A 54 -3.61 -4.76 -23.14
N ALA A 55 -2.44 -5.32 -22.88
CA ALA A 55 -1.82 -6.31 -23.76
C ALA A 55 -2.66 -7.60 -23.91
N ALA A 56 -3.46 -7.93 -22.88
CA ALA A 56 -4.41 -9.04 -22.91
C ALA A 56 -5.77 -8.70 -23.58
N GLY A 57 -5.96 -7.47 -24.05
CA GLY A 57 -7.20 -7.01 -24.74
C GLY A 57 -8.11 -6.16 -23.85
N GLY A 58 -7.61 -5.65 -22.73
CA GLY A 58 -8.35 -4.76 -21.82
C GLY A 58 -9.38 -5.49 -20.96
N VAL A 59 -10.33 -4.73 -20.41
CA VAL A 59 -11.46 -5.22 -19.63
C VAL A 59 -12.70 -5.19 -20.51
N ASN A 60 -13.29 -6.34 -20.79
CA ASN A 60 -14.45 -6.48 -21.71
C ASN A 60 -14.22 -5.91 -23.12
N GLY A 61 -12.94 -5.82 -23.57
CA GLY A 61 -12.56 -5.25 -24.86
C GLY A 61 -12.29 -3.74 -24.82
N GLU A 62 -12.39 -3.10 -23.67
CA GLU A 62 -12.08 -1.69 -23.46
C GLU A 62 -10.70 -1.55 -22.82
N MET A 63 -9.86 -0.62 -23.33
CA MET A 63 -8.53 -0.39 -22.80
C MET A 63 -8.60 0.42 -21.52
N LEU A 64 -7.66 0.17 -20.61
CA LEU A 64 -7.51 0.97 -19.39
C LEU A 64 -6.63 2.19 -19.66
N LYS A 65 -7.04 3.34 -19.14
CA LYS A 65 -6.24 4.56 -19.06
C LYS A 65 -5.97 4.87 -17.60
N LEU A 66 -4.69 5.05 -17.24
CA LEU A 66 -4.28 5.34 -15.87
C LEU A 66 -4.11 6.85 -15.66
N GLU A 67 -4.80 7.36 -14.63
CA GLU A 67 -4.55 8.70 -14.06
C GLU A 67 -3.74 8.54 -12.76
N ILE A 68 -2.85 9.51 -12.48
CA ILE A 68 -1.99 9.49 -11.30
C ILE A 68 -2.26 10.72 -10.45
N GLY A 69 -2.58 10.52 -9.16
CA GLY A 69 -2.81 11.57 -8.19
C GLY A 69 -1.69 11.66 -7.15
N ASP A 70 -1.25 12.87 -6.85
CA ASP A 70 -0.29 13.14 -5.77
C ASP A 70 -1.01 13.75 -4.57
N ASP A 71 -1.08 13.01 -3.47
CA ASP A 71 -1.66 13.47 -2.22
C ASP A 71 -0.61 13.87 -1.16
N ALA A 72 0.68 13.64 -1.44
CA ALA A 72 1.80 13.89 -0.53
C ALA A 72 1.59 13.37 0.91
N CYS A 73 0.73 12.37 1.13
CA CYS A 73 0.21 11.92 2.44
C CYS A 73 -0.51 13.03 3.25
N ASP A 74 -0.97 14.10 2.60
CA ASP A 74 -1.75 15.15 3.25
C ASP A 74 -3.26 14.86 3.09
N PRO A 75 -4.03 14.80 4.20
CA PRO A 75 -5.46 14.49 4.15
C PRO A 75 -6.29 15.47 3.32
N LYS A 76 -5.93 16.77 3.30
CA LYS A 76 -6.66 17.78 2.53
C LYS A 76 -6.34 17.66 1.04
N GLN A 77 -5.07 17.40 0.72
CA GLN A 77 -4.66 17.16 -0.66
C GLN A 77 -5.29 15.87 -1.20
N ALA A 78 -5.43 14.83 -0.38
CA ALA A 78 -6.12 13.59 -0.76
C ALA A 78 -7.59 13.82 -1.14
N VAL A 79 -8.31 14.67 -0.39
CA VAL A 79 -9.68 15.09 -0.75
C VAL A 79 -9.70 15.86 -2.08
N ALA A 80 -8.74 16.75 -2.31
CA ALA A 80 -8.64 17.48 -3.58
C ALA A 80 -8.37 16.53 -4.76
N VAL A 81 -7.45 15.56 -4.58
CA VAL A 81 -7.18 14.50 -5.58
C VAL A 81 -8.43 13.67 -5.83
N ALA A 82 -9.18 13.28 -4.79
CA ALA A 82 -10.41 12.50 -4.96
C ALA A 82 -11.44 13.23 -5.84
N ASN A 83 -11.66 14.53 -5.59
CA ASN A 83 -12.54 15.35 -6.42
C ASN A 83 -12.04 15.49 -7.87
N GLN A 84 -10.71 15.60 -8.06
CA GLN A 84 -10.11 15.62 -9.39
C GLN A 84 -10.38 14.32 -10.14
N MET A 85 -10.18 13.17 -9.49
CA MET A 85 -10.41 11.85 -10.08
C MET A 85 -11.89 11.62 -10.42
N ALA A 86 -12.80 12.06 -9.55
CA ALA A 86 -14.24 12.05 -9.82
C ALA A 86 -14.59 12.88 -11.06
N SER A 87 -14.06 14.09 -11.15
CA SER A 87 -14.26 14.98 -12.31
C SER A 87 -13.67 14.42 -13.60
N ALA A 88 -12.62 13.60 -13.52
CA ALA A 88 -12.01 12.91 -14.65
C ALA A 88 -12.79 11.65 -15.10
N GLY A 89 -13.83 11.26 -14.38
CA GLY A 89 -14.64 10.08 -14.68
C GLY A 89 -13.97 8.75 -14.34
N VAL A 90 -13.06 8.76 -13.36
CA VAL A 90 -12.38 7.55 -12.86
C VAL A 90 -13.42 6.56 -12.34
N LYS A 91 -13.29 5.28 -12.72
CA LYS A 91 -14.16 4.19 -12.26
C LYS A 91 -13.56 3.42 -11.07
N PHE A 92 -12.25 3.41 -10.97
CA PHE A 92 -11.51 2.66 -9.96
C PHE A 92 -10.26 3.40 -9.49
N MET A 93 -10.04 3.43 -8.17
CA MET A 93 -8.88 3.99 -7.50
C MET A 93 -8.07 2.88 -6.82
N ALA A 94 -6.86 2.59 -7.31
CA ALA A 94 -5.85 1.79 -6.62
C ALA A 94 -5.06 2.72 -5.66
N GLY A 95 -5.55 2.92 -4.47
CA GLY A 95 -5.02 3.93 -3.55
C GLY A 95 -5.99 4.30 -2.42
N HIS A 96 -5.69 5.28 -1.64
CA HIS A 96 -4.40 5.95 -1.48
C HIS A 96 -3.40 5.10 -0.69
N PHE A 97 -2.17 5.61 -0.50
CA PHE A 97 -1.17 4.93 0.31
C PHE A 97 -1.41 5.14 1.80
N CYS A 98 -1.32 6.38 2.25
CA CYS A 98 -1.43 6.74 3.66
C CYS A 98 -2.87 6.58 4.16
N SER A 99 -3.05 5.94 5.34
CA SER A 99 -4.38 5.80 5.96
C SER A 99 -5.06 7.16 6.20
N GLY A 100 -4.25 8.19 6.54
CA GLY A 100 -4.73 9.57 6.70
C GLY A 100 -5.23 10.22 5.42
N SER A 101 -4.84 9.70 4.25
CA SER A 101 -5.31 10.10 2.92
C SER A 101 -6.52 9.26 2.49
N SER A 102 -6.42 7.93 2.62
CA SER A 102 -7.48 7.01 2.17
C SER A 102 -8.81 7.23 2.89
N ILE A 103 -8.78 7.45 4.22
CA ILE A 103 -9.98 7.60 5.02
C ILE A 103 -10.85 8.80 4.56
N PRO A 104 -10.34 10.03 4.48
CA PRO A 104 -11.17 11.16 4.01
C PRO A 104 -11.50 11.08 2.51
N ALA A 105 -10.62 10.56 1.67
CA ALA A 105 -10.86 10.40 0.24
C ALA A 105 -11.98 9.38 -0.06
N SER A 106 -12.12 8.33 0.77
CA SER A 106 -13.13 7.29 0.59
C SER A 106 -14.57 7.83 0.60
N ALA A 107 -14.83 8.90 1.35
CA ALA A 107 -16.16 9.54 1.38
C ALA A 107 -16.53 10.12 0.01
N ILE A 108 -15.57 10.79 -0.66
CA ILE A 108 -15.77 11.35 -2.00
C ILE A 108 -15.96 10.21 -3.01
N TYR A 109 -15.12 9.18 -2.97
CA TYR A 109 -15.24 8.06 -3.89
C TYR A 109 -16.56 7.30 -3.73
N ALA A 110 -17.04 7.12 -2.49
CA ALA A 110 -18.34 6.48 -2.25
C ALA A 110 -19.51 7.33 -2.77
N GLU A 111 -19.47 8.66 -2.61
CA GLU A 111 -20.50 9.59 -3.12
C GLU A 111 -20.54 9.59 -4.65
N GLU A 112 -19.37 9.53 -5.30
CA GLU A 112 -19.22 9.59 -6.76
C GLU A 112 -19.29 8.21 -7.45
N GLY A 113 -19.54 7.13 -6.68
CA GLY A 113 -19.63 5.78 -7.24
C GLY A 113 -18.31 5.26 -7.82
N ILE A 114 -17.18 5.60 -7.20
CA ILE A 114 -15.84 5.14 -7.54
C ILE A 114 -15.43 4.05 -6.56
N ILE A 115 -14.98 2.91 -7.07
CA ILE A 115 -14.45 1.83 -6.23
C ILE A 115 -13.03 2.19 -5.80
N GLN A 116 -12.76 2.11 -4.51
CA GLN A 116 -11.43 2.35 -3.95
C GLN A 116 -10.89 1.07 -3.32
N ILE A 117 -9.76 0.56 -3.82
CA ILE A 117 -9.02 -0.53 -3.18
C ILE A 117 -7.64 -0.02 -2.80
N SER A 118 -7.39 0.20 -1.51
CA SER A 118 -6.07 0.61 -1.04
C SER A 118 -5.12 -0.59 -0.98
N PRO A 119 -3.91 -0.46 -1.56
CA PRO A 119 -2.87 -1.47 -1.40
C PRO A 119 -2.12 -1.38 -0.07
N ALA A 120 -2.27 -0.28 0.69
CA ALA A 120 -1.36 0.07 1.79
C ALA A 120 -2.00 0.70 3.03
N SER A 121 -3.25 1.13 2.99
CA SER A 121 -3.89 1.78 4.14
C SER A 121 -4.34 0.74 5.17
N THR A 122 -3.54 0.57 6.20
CA THR A 122 -3.66 -0.49 7.22
C THR A 122 -4.54 -0.11 8.42
N ASN A 123 -4.80 1.20 8.64
CA ASN A 123 -5.62 1.62 9.79
C ASN A 123 -7.02 0.98 9.77
N PRO A 124 -7.48 0.35 10.88
CA PRO A 124 -8.78 -0.31 10.95
C PRO A 124 -9.97 0.57 10.56
N LYS A 125 -9.94 1.87 10.87
CA LYS A 125 -11.03 2.81 10.57
C LYS A 125 -11.37 2.89 9.09
N TYR A 126 -10.40 2.64 8.20
CA TYR A 126 -10.61 2.71 6.77
C TYR A 126 -11.74 1.79 6.29
N THR A 127 -11.86 0.60 6.89
CA THR A 127 -12.91 -0.37 6.56
C THR A 127 -13.97 -0.52 7.65
N ASP A 128 -13.65 -0.30 8.94
CA ASP A 128 -14.62 -0.34 10.03
C ASP A 128 -15.63 0.83 9.95
N GLU A 129 -15.18 2.01 9.50
CA GLU A 129 -15.98 3.23 9.35
C GLU A 129 -16.19 3.59 7.86
N ARG A 130 -16.09 2.61 6.96
CA ARG A 130 -16.16 2.87 5.52
C ARG A 130 -17.50 3.49 5.10
N PRO A 131 -17.48 4.49 4.20
CA PRO A 131 -18.68 5.20 3.77
C PRO A 131 -19.57 4.38 2.83
N GLY A 132 -19.04 3.31 2.23
CA GLY A 132 -19.78 2.48 1.29
C GLY A 132 -19.11 1.16 0.96
N PRO A 133 -19.80 0.27 0.25
CA PRO A 133 -19.32 -1.08 -0.03
C PRO A 133 -18.16 -1.13 -1.03
N GLY A 134 -17.90 -0.04 -1.77
CA GLY A 134 -16.79 0.08 -2.71
C GLY A 134 -15.44 0.42 -2.08
N THR A 135 -15.38 0.61 -0.75
CA THR A 135 -14.13 0.88 -0.02
C THR A 135 -13.55 -0.42 0.51
N MET A 136 -12.37 -0.80 0.01
CA MET A 136 -11.72 -2.08 0.29
C MET A 136 -10.20 -1.92 0.40
N ARG A 137 -9.50 -2.96 0.88
CA ARG A 137 -8.03 -3.03 0.91
C ARG A 137 -7.50 -4.42 0.52
N VAL A 138 -6.30 -4.46 -0.06
CA VAL A 138 -5.56 -5.71 -0.30
C VAL A 138 -4.33 -5.88 0.60
N CYS A 139 -4.09 -4.95 1.53
CA CYS A 139 -3.13 -5.06 2.62
C CYS A 139 -3.79 -5.55 3.91
N GLY A 140 -2.99 -5.90 4.91
CA GLY A 140 -3.46 -6.24 6.25
C GLY A 140 -3.97 -5.04 7.06
N ARG A 141 -4.25 -5.27 8.36
CA ARG A 141 -4.77 -4.27 9.30
C ARG A 141 -3.82 -4.04 10.46
N ASP A 142 -3.76 -2.81 10.97
CA ASP A 142 -2.89 -2.43 12.10
C ASP A 142 -3.24 -3.13 13.41
N ASP A 143 -4.50 -3.52 13.62
CA ASP A 143 -4.88 -4.30 14.80
C ASP A 143 -4.27 -5.71 14.78
N GLN A 144 -4.21 -6.35 13.62
CA GLN A 144 -3.51 -7.63 13.43
C GLN A 144 -1.99 -7.46 13.53
N GLN A 145 -1.46 -6.41 12.91
CA GLN A 145 -0.05 -6.07 12.92
C GLN A 145 0.42 -5.78 14.36
N GLY A 146 -0.36 -4.99 15.10
CA GLY A 146 -0.10 -4.65 16.49
C GLY A 146 -0.16 -5.87 17.42
N ASP A 147 -1.09 -6.81 17.19
CA ASP A 147 -1.17 -8.05 17.96
C ASP A 147 0.10 -8.90 17.80
N VAL A 148 0.58 -9.06 16.57
CA VAL A 148 1.83 -9.78 16.28
C VAL A 148 3.04 -9.07 16.92
N ALA A 149 3.13 -7.75 16.74
CA ALA A 149 4.26 -6.97 17.25
C ALA A 149 4.27 -6.88 18.78
N GLY A 150 3.13 -6.65 19.42
CA GLY A 150 3.02 -6.53 20.88
C GLY A 150 3.41 -7.82 21.61
N LYS A 151 2.93 -8.98 21.14
CA LYS A 151 3.31 -10.29 21.67
C LYS A 151 4.80 -10.56 21.50
N PHE A 152 5.33 -10.31 20.32
CA PHE A 152 6.75 -10.46 20.02
C PHE A 152 7.63 -9.61 20.94
N LEU A 153 7.25 -8.35 21.19
CA LEU A 153 8.00 -7.46 22.08
C LEU A 153 8.09 -8.02 23.50
N VAL A 154 7.01 -8.61 24.04
CA VAL A 154 7.03 -9.23 25.38
C VAL A 154 7.93 -10.47 25.39
N GLU A 155 7.84 -11.32 24.39
CA GLU A 155 8.60 -12.57 24.33
C GLU A 155 10.08 -12.34 24.09
N LYS A 156 10.42 -11.56 23.05
CA LYS A 156 11.80 -11.35 22.60
C LYS A 156 12.59 -10.43 23.53
N PHE A 157 11.93 -9.45 24.13
CA PHE A 157 12.56 -8.41 24.94
C PHE A 157 12.11 -8.44 26.41
N ALA A 158 11.90 -9.64 26.94
CA ALA A 158 11.54 -9.82 28.35
C ALA A 158 12.52 -9.11 29.30
N GLY A 159 11.98 -8.29 30.20
CA GLY A 159 12.76 -7.51 31.17
C GLY A 159 13.46 -6.27 30.60
N LYS A 160 13.28 -5.95 29.32
CA LYS A 160 13.79 -4.76 28.67
C LYS A 160 12.81 -3.59 28.77
N LYS A 161 13.34 -2.37 28.74
CA LYS A 161 12.55 -1.15 28.71
C LYS A 161 12.12 -0.86 27.28
N VAL A 162 10.82 -0.97 27.00
CA VAL A 162 10.21 -0.73 25.70
C VAL A 162 9.53 0.64 25.71
N ALA A 163 9.90 1.51 24.77
CA ALA A 163 9.22 2.77 24.51
C ALA A 163 8.43 2.70 23.20
N PHE A 164 7.32 3.43 23.17
CA PHE A 164 6.49 3.61 21.97
C PHE A 164 6.46 5.07 21.59
N VAL A 165 6.68 5.37 20.30
CA VAL A 165 6.55 6.73 19.78
C VAL A 165 5.73 6.71 18.50
N HIS A 166 5.07 7.84 18.20
CA HIS A 166 4.22 7.95 17.00
C HIS A 166 4.21 9.35 16.39
N ASP A 167 3.94 9.43 15.10
CA ASP A 167 3.94 10.64 14.27
C ASP A 167 2.64 11.44 14.31
N LYS A 168 1.67 11.08 15.13
CA LYS A 168 0.31 11.65 15.24
C LYS A 168 -0.60 11.41 14.04
N THR A 169 -0.14 10.78 12.97
CA THR A 169 -0.99 10.45 11.82
C THR A 169 -2.00 9.35 12.16
N ALA A 170 -3.01 9.18 11.31
CA ALA A 170 -3.96 8.07 11.46
C ALA A 170 -3.25 6.71 11.44
N TYR A 171 -2.26 6.53 10.56
CA TYR A 171 -1.44 5.31 10.49
C TYR A 171 -0.55 5.17 11.72
N GLY A 172 0.44 6.05 11.89
CA GLY A 172 1.48 5.83 12.88
C GLY A 172 0.98 5.80 14.32
N LYS A 173 0.03 6.71 14.68
CA LYS A 173 -0.60 6.66 15.99
C LYS A 173 -1.46 5.40 16.15
N GLY A 174 -2.24 5.04 15.14
CA GLY A 174 -3.10 3.84 15.19
C GLY A 174 -2.31 2.56 15.39
N LEU A 175 -1.20 2.41 14.66
CA LEU A 175 -0.30 1.26 14.79
C LEU A 175 0.41 1.21 16.16
N ALA A 176 0.92 2.35 16.64
CA ALA A 176 1.56 2.42 17.96
C ALA A 176 0.58 2.08 19.08
N ASP A 177 -0.65 2.62 19.03
CA ASP A 177 -1.71 2.34 19.99
C ASP A 177 -2.09 0.84 20.00
N ALA A 178 -2.29 0.24 18.84
CA ALA A 178 -2.63 -1.17 18.70
C ALA A 178 -1.50 -2.09 19.23
N THR A 179 -0.25 -1.78 18.88
CA THR A 179 0.91 -2.53 19.34
C THR A 179 1.10 -2.41 20.86
N MET A 180 0.96 -1.20 21.41
CA MET A 180 1.08 -0.95 22.84
C MET A 180 -0.03 -1.69 23.60
N ALA A 181 -1.27 -1.64 23.12
CA ALA A 181 -2.37 -2.36 23.75
C ALA A 181 -2.14 -3.87 23.77
N ALA A 182 -1.64 -4.47 22.68
CA ALA A 182 -1.30 -5.89 22.61
C ALA A 182 -0.09 -6.22 23.51
N TYR A 183 0.91 -5.34 23.58
CA TYR A 183 2.05 -5.46 24.48
C TYR A 183 1.61 -5.48 25.95
N GLU A 184 0.72 -4.57 26.36
CA GLU A 184 0.16 -4.50 27.71
C GLU A 184 -0.71 -5.73 28.02
N ALA A 185 -1.57 -6.15 27.09
CA ALA A 185 -2.39 -7.35 27.23
C ALA A 185 -1.56 -8.63 27.41
N ALA A 186 -0.37 -8.68 26.80
CA ALA A 186 0.59 -9.77 26.99
C ALA A 186 1.45 -9.64 28.28
N GLY A 187 1.21 -8.63 29.12
CA GLY A 187 1.89 -8.42 30.40
C GLY A 187 3.07 -7.45 30.35
N GLY A 188 3.33 -6.83 29.21
CA GLY A 188 4.33 -5.79 29.05
C GLY A 188 3.95 -4.50 29.78
N LYS A 189 4.94 -3.67 30.11
CA LYS A 189 4.74 -2.34 30.71
C LYS A 189 5.54 -1.32 29.90
N PRO A 190 4.87 -0.44 29.13
CA PRO A 190 5.55 0.60 28.41
C PRO A 190 6.36 1.50 29.35
N ALA A 191 7.64 1.71 29.03
CA ALA A 191 8.49 2.63 29.79
C ALA A 191 8.22 4.10 29.41
N LEU A 192 7.79 4.32 28.16
CA LEU A 192 7.49 5.63 27.62
C LEU A 192 6.48 5.50 26.47
N TYR A 193 5.56 6.47 26.36
CA TYR A 193 4.70 6.66 25.19
C TYR A 193 4.69 8.14 24.83
N GLU A 194 5.16 8.50 23.62
CA GLU A 194 5.28 9.89 23.19
C GLU A 194 4.94 10.08 21.71
N ALA A 195 4.54 11.32 21.40
CA ALA A 195 4.35 11.76 20.04
C ALA A 195 5.55 12.57 19.54
N TYR A 196 5.91 12.39 18.29
CA TYR A 196 6.82 13.28 17.57
C TYR A 196 6.10 14.00 16.43
N THR A 197 6.75 14.96 15.81
CA THR A 197 6.19 15.68 14.64
C THR A 197 6.83 15.13 13.37
N ALA A 198 5.99 14.63 12.44
CA ALA A 198 6.47 14.19 11.14
C ALA A 198 7.05 15.36 10.33
N GLY A 199 8.07 15.06 9.49
CA GLY A 199 8.72 16.06 8.64
C GLY A 199 9.84 16.85 9.30
N GLU A 200 10.05 16.71 10.59
CA GLU A 200 11.20 17.27 11.27
C GLU A 200 12.50 16.63 10.74
N LYS A 201 13.60 17.38 10.79
CA LYS A 201 14.92 16.88 10.36
C LYS A 201 15.81 16.47 11.53
N ASP A 202 15.37 16.76 12.74
CA ASP A 202 16.12 16.50 13.98
C ASP A 202 15.20 16.00 15.09
N TYR A 203 15.53 14.82 15.60
CA TYR A 203 14.86 14.15 16.72
C TYR A 203 15.78 14.03 17.94
N THR A 204 16.90 14.76 17.97
CA THR A 204 17.92 14.69 19.04
C THR A 204 17.32 14.86 20.44
N ALA A 205 16.33 15.72 20.61
CA ALA A 205 15.69 15.93 21.91
C ALA A 205 14.94 14.67 22.38
N LEU A 206 14.17 14.02 21.48
CA LEU A 206 13.49 12.77 21.76
C LEU A 206 14.51 11.64 22.03
N VAL A 207 15.51 11.50 21.18
CA VAL A 207 16.58 10.49 21.33
C VAL A 207 17.34 10.66 22.63
N SER A 208 17.67 11.91 23.04
CA SER A 208 18.32 12.20 24.32
C SER A 208 17.45 11.80 25.51
N LYS A 209 16.12 11.98 25.42
CA LYS A 209 15.17 11.51 26.44
C LYS A 209 15.15 9.98 26.51
N LEU A 210 15.06 9.29 25.36
CA LEU A 210 15.11 7.82 25.30
C LEU A 210 16.40 7.29 25.94
N LYS A 211 17.54 7.95 25.68
CA LYS A 211 18.82 7.62 26.28
C LYS A 211 18.82 7.81 27.81
N ALA A 212 18.31 8.94 28.29
CA ALA A 212 18.24 9.25 29.72
C ALA A 212 17.35 8.25 30.48
N GLU A 213 16.25 7.79 29.87
CA GLU A 213 15.36 6.77 30.39
C GLU A 213 15.95 5.36 30.29
N GLY A 214 17.04 5.18 29.57
CA GLY A 214 17.69 3.88 29.35
C GLY A 214 16.81 2.91 28.56
N ILE A 215 16.21 3.37 27.47
CA ILE A 215 15.34 2.57 26.62
C ILE A 215 16.14 1.52 25.85
N ASP A 216 15.78 0.25 25.98
CA ASP A 216 16.40 -0.87 25.27
C ASP A 216 15.77 -1.11 23.89
N VAL A 217 14.45 -0.85 23.73
CA VAL A 217 13.70 -1.08 22.51
C VAL A 217 12.80 0.12 22.24
N LEU A 218 12.86 0.65 21.02
CA LEU A 218 12.01 1.73 20.55
C LEU A 218 11.05 1.20 19.48
N TYR A 219 9.75 1.17 19.77
CA TYR A 219 8.72 0.95 18.77
C TYR A 219 8.29 2.28 18.14
N VAL A 220 8.39 2.38 16.80
CA VAL A 220 8.05 3.60 16.06
C VAL A 220 6.79 3.34 15.24
N GLY A 221 5.68 3.99 15.59
CA GLY A 221 4.51 4.12 14.74
C GLY A 221 4.68 5.33 13.82
N GLY A 222 5.03 5.08 12.58
CA GLY A 222 5.34 6.14 11.60
C GLY A 222 6.06 5.59 10.38
N TYR A 223 6.63 6.49 9.61
CA TYR A 223 7.23 6.15 8.32
C TYR A 223 8.76 6.05 8.38
N HIS A 224 9.32 5.50 7.30
CA HIS A 224 10.75 5.18 7.17
C HIS A 224 11.68 6.40 7.35
N THR A 225 11.27 7.59 6.92
CA THR A 225 12.12 8.78 6.97
C THR A 225 12.45 9.17 8.41
N GLU A 226 11.44 9.31 9.26
CA GLU A 226 11.60 9.67 10.66
C GLU A 226 12.23 8.54 11.47
N ALA A 227 11.78 7.30 11.24
CA ALA A 227 12.37 6.13 11.88
C ALA A 227 13.87 6.01 11.55
N GLY A 228 14.25 6.26 10.31
CA GLY A 228 15.65 6.26 9.87
C GLY A 228 16.48 7.36 10.52
N LEU A 229 15.95 8.57 10.63
CA LEU A 229 16.60 9.66 11.33
C LEU A 229 16.82 9.35 12.82
N MET A 230 15.80 8.78 13.48
CA MET A 230 15.91 8.34 14.87
C MET A 230 16.98 7.25 15.05
N ALA A 231 17.00 6.24 14.16
CA ALA A 231 18.00 5.18 14.19
C ALA A 231 19.43 5.75 14.10
N ARG A 232 19.67 6.68 13.17
CA ARG A 232 20.97 7.36 13.05
C ARG A 232 21.34 8.14 14.30
N GLN A 233 20.43 8.96 14.82
CA GLN A 233 20.69 9.80 15.99
C GLN A 233 20.87 8.97 17.26
N MET A 234 20.18 7.83 17.41
CA MET A 234 20.43 6.86 18.48
C MET A 234 21.88 6.33 18.40
N LYS A 235 22.32 5.90 17.21
CA LYS A 235 23.69 5.42 17.00
C LYS A 235 24.73 6.50 17.25
N GLU A 236 24.52 7.73 16.77
CA GLU A 236 25.39 8.90 17.00
C GLU A 236 25.54 9.22 18.50
N GLN A 237 24.48 8.99 19.28
CA GLN A 237 24.55 9.14 20.74
C GLN A 237 25.08 7.90 21.47
N GLY A 238 25.54 6.87 20.75
CA GLY A 238 26.12 5.65 21.32
C GLY A 238 25.10 4.74 22.00
N MET A 239 23.81 4.83 21.60
CA MET A 239 22.75 3.92 22.07
C MET A 239 22.83 2.56 21.36
N THR A 240 22.47 1.51 22.08
CA THR A 240 22.31 0.13 21.55
C THR A 240 20.84 -0.28 21.47
N THR A 241 19.95 0.69 21.45
CA THR A 241 18.49 0.51 21.39
C THR A 241 18.09 -0.14 20.07
N VAL A 242 17.30 -1.21 20.15
CA VAL A 242 16.73 -1.85 18.95
C VAL A 242 15.53 -1.05 18.48
N LEU A 243 15.52 -0.65 17.21
CA LEU A 243 14.35 -0.04 16.58
C LEU A 243 13.44 -1.13 16.06
N VAL A 244 12.15 -1.04 16.38
CA VAL A 244 11.08 -1.91 15.88
C VAL A 244 9.99 -1.01 15.28
N SER A 245 9.44 -1.38 14.14
CA SER A 245 8.38 -0.62 13.49
C SER A 245 7.45 -1.53 12.69
N GLY A 246 6.56 -0.93 11.92
CA GLY A 246 5.63 -1.59 11.05
C GLY A 246 6.08 -1.65 9.59
N ASP A 247 5.10 -1.85 8.76
CA ASP A 247 5.18 -2.07 7.30
C ASP A 247 5.69 -0.86 6.50
N ALA A 248 5.74 0.33 7.10
CA ALA A 248 6.27 1.52 6.43
C ALA A 248 7.81 1.59 6.39
N LEU A 249 8.51 0.50 6.70
CA LEU A 249 9.97 0.38 6.50
C LEU A 249 10.35 -0.50 5.29
N VAL A 250 9.37 -0.93 4.48
CA VAL A 250 9.60 -1.82 3.31
C VAL A 250 10.02 -1.05 2.07
N THR A 251 11.08 -0.27 2.20
CA THR A 251 11.69 0.51 1.11
C THR A 251 13.19 0.62 1.30
N ASP A 252 13.96 0.45 0.23
CA ASP A 252 15.43 0.63 0.23
C ASP A 252 15.83 2.04 0.70
N GLU A 253 14.92 3.03 0.61
CA GLU A 253 15.16 4.39 1.12
C GLU A 253 15.41 4.40 2.64
N TYR A 254 14.81 3.49 3.42
CA TYR A 254 15.13 3.34 4.84
C TYR A 254 16.62 3.11 5.06
N TRP A 255 17.21 2.17 4.32
CA TRP A 255 18.65 1.91 4.40
C TRP A 255 19.50 3.07 3.86
N ALA A 256 19.05 3.72 2.79
CA ALA A 256 19.73 4.90 2.26
C ALA A 256 19.83 6.04 3.30
N ILE A 257 18.81 6.16 4.18
CA ILE A 257 18.82 7.15 5.28
C ILE A 257 19.69 6.67 6.44
N THR A 258 19.60 5.41 6.83
CA THR A 258 20.23 4.90 8.05
C THR A 258 21.68 4.48 7.85
N GLY A 259 22.02 3.95 6.68
CA GLY A 259 23.25 3.18 6.53
C GLY A 259 23.35 2.11 7.61
N ASP A 260 24.55 1.89 8.15
CA ASP A 260 24.79 0.91 9.22
C ASP A 260 24.02 1.17 10.53
N ALA A 261 23.34 2.31 10.70
CA ALA A 261 22.47 2.54 11.84
C ALA A 261 21.14 1.78 11.73
N GLY A 262 20.80 1.33 10.54
CA GLY A 262 19.64 0.49 10.29
C GLY A 262 19.84 -1.00 10.55
N GLU A 263 21.10 -1.43 10.81
CA GLU A 263 21.41 -2.84 11.07
C GLU A 263 20.66 -3.35 12.31
N GLY A 264 19.98 -4.49 12.15
CA GLY A 264 19.18 -5.09 13.22
C GLY A 264 17.83 -4.41 13.48
N THR A 265 17.41 -3.45 12.66
CA THR A 265 16.04 -2.91 12.73
C THR A 265 15.04 -4.01 12.40
N LEU A 266 14.02 -4.14 13.25
CA LEU A 266 12.94 -5.11 13.08
C LEU A 266 11.69 -4.40 12.56
N MET A 267 10.95 -5.07 11.69
CA MET A 267 9.68 -4.56 11.21
C MET A 267 8.69 -5.68 10.92
N THR A 268 7.42 -5.37 11.00
CA THR A 268 6.34 -6.28 10.58
C THR A 268 5.89 -5.93 9.16
N PHE A 269 5.73 -6.94 8.33
CA PHE A 269 5.10 -6.86 7.02
C PHE A 269 4.41 -8.19 6.69
N SER A 270 3.51 -8.19 5.72
CA SER A 270 2.93 -9.45 5.22
C SER A 270 4.01 -10.32 4.55
N PRO A 271 3.77 -11.64 4.39
CA PRO A 271 4.71 -12.50 3.65
C PRO A 271 5.08 -11.92 2.29
N ASP A 272 6.37 -11.97 1.95
CA ASP A 272 6.92 -11.33 0.76
C ASP A 272 6.35 -11.94 -0.53
N PRO A 273 5.54 -11.19 -1.29
CA PRO A 273 4.91 -11.71 -2.50
C PRO A 273 5.93 -12.04 -3.60
N ARG A 274 7.15 -11.48 -3.55
CA ARG A 274 8.24 -11.82 -4.49
C ARG A 274 8.69 -13.27 -4.35
N LYS A 275 8.40 -13.91 -3.20
CA LYS A 275 8.70 -15.32 -2.92
C LYS A 275 7.58 -16.26 -3.38
N ASN A 276 6.44 -15.72 -3.82
CA ASN A 276 5.38 -16.52 -4.43
C ASN A 276 5.82 -16.98 -5.82
N PRO A 277 5.88 -18.30 -6.10
CA PRO A 277 6.26 -18.81 -7.43
C PRO A 277 5.39 -18.25 -8.57
N ASP A 278 4.11 -18.02 -8.33
CA ASP A 278 3.20 -17.49 -9.35
C ASP A 278 3.49 -16.02 -9.70
N ALA A 279 4.14 -15.28 -8.81
CA ALA A 279 4.58 -13.91 -9.07
C ALA A 279 5.93 -13.82 -9.79
N ALA A 280 6.71 -14.92 -9.88
CA ALA A 280 8.06 -14.91 -10.40
C ALA A 280 8.18 -14.29 -11.81
N PRO A 281 7.31 -14.60 -12.80
CA PRO A 281 7.39 -13.97 -14.12
C PRO A 281 7.22 -12.45 -14.08
N LEU A 282 6.34 -11.94 -13.21
CA LEU A 282 6.12 -10.52 -13.05
C LEU A 282 7.30 -9.86 -12.33
N VAL A 283 7.84 -10.49 -11.30
CA VAL A 283 9.05 -10.02 -10.60
C VAL A 283 10.21 -9.84 -11.58
N GLU A 284 10.46 -10.82 -12.45
CA GLU A 284 11.49 -10.71 -13.49
C GLU A 284 11.20 -9.62 -14.52
N LYS A 285 9.91 -9.39 -14.84
CA LYS A 285 9.48 -8.30 -15.73
C LYS A 285 9.81 -6.93 -15.14
N PHE A 286 9.56 -6.71 -13.84
CA PHE A 286 9.95 -5.49 -13.14
C PHE A 286 11.47 -5.31 -13.10
N ARG A 287 12.21 -6.37 -12.77
CA ARG A 287 13.69 -6.34 -12.72
C ARG A 287 14.30 -6.04 -14.08
N ALA A 288 13.73 -6.55 -15.17
CA ALA A 288 14.15 -6.23 -16.53
C ALA A 288 13.97 -4.74 -16.88
N LYS A 289 13.04 -4.06 -16.21
CA LYS A 289 12.83 -2.59 -16.28
C LYS A 289 13.71 -1.81 -15.28
N GLY A 290 14.57 -2.49 -14.51
CA GLY A 290 15.40 -1.88 -13.47
C GLY A 290 14.63 -1.54 -12.19
N ILE A 291 13.46 -2.12 -11.97
CA ILE A 291 12.61 -1.90 -10.79
C ILE A 291 12.64 -3.16 -9.93
N GLU A 292 13.13 -3.06 -8.68
CA GLU A 292 12.91 -4.11 -7.70
C GLU A 292 11.46 -3.97 -7.18
N PRO A 293 10.58 -4.98 -7.34
CA PRO A 293 9.18 -4.87 -6.93
C PRO A 293 9.02 -5.10 -5.41
N GLU A 294 9.68 -4.26 -4.61
CA GLU A 294 9.61 -4.28 -3.15
C GLU A 294 8.31 -3.66 -2.62
N GLY A 295 8.07 -3.85 -1.34
CA GLY A 295 6.99 -3.20 -0.60
C GLY A 295 5.64 -3.36 -1.28
N TYR A 296 5.06 -2.26 -1.71
CA TYR A 296 3.69 -2.18 -2.20
C TYR A 296 3.52 -2.26 -3.73
N VAL A 297 4.60 -2.48 -4.48
CA VAL A 297 4.53 -2.62 -5.96
C VAL A 297 3.54 -3.72 -6.35
N LEU A 298 3.73 -4.93 -5.81
CA LEU A 298 2.88 -6.08 -6.14
C LEU A 298 1.48 -5.97 -5.51
N TYR A 299 1.34 -5.28 -4.39
CA TYR A 299 0.03 -5.00 -3.78
C TYR A 299 -0.81 -4.07 -4.65
N THR A 300 -0.21 -3.02 -5.21
CA THR A 300 -0.91 -2.11 -6.12
C THR A 300 -1.27 -2.82 -7.43
N TYR A 301 -0.37 -3.62 -7.96
CA TYR A 301 -0.66 -4.48 -9.11
C TYR A 301 -1.85 -5.41 -8.83
N ALA A 302 -1.88 -6.07 -7.68
CA ALA A 302 -2.96 -6.97 -7.27
C ALA A 302 -4.31 -6.27 -7.08
N ALA A 303 -4.31 -5.03 -6.56
CA ALA A 303 -5.54 -4.24 -6.45
C ALA A 303 -6.17 -3.98 -7.82
N VAL A 304 -5.35 -3.64 -8.83
CA VAL A 304 -5.81 -3.46 -10.22
C VAL A 304 -6.26 -4.80 -10.81
N GLN A 305 -5.53 -5.90 -10.56
CA GLN A 305 -5.92 -7.24 -11.02
C GLN A 305 -7.28 -7.67 -10.47
N ALA A 306 -7.51 -7.51 -9.16
CA ALA A 306 -8.75 -7.91 -8.51
C ALA A 306 -9.94 -7.13 -9.09
N TRP A 307 -9.79 -5.80 -9.22
CA TRP A 307 -10.82 -4.97 -9.83
C TRP A 307 -11.09 -5.36 -11.30
N ALA A 308 -10.07 -5.56 -12.11
CA ALA A 308 -10.23 -5.91 -13.53
C ALA A 308 -10.92 -7.26 -13.71
N GLN A 309 -10.61 -8.27 -12.89
CA GLN A 309 -11.28 -9.55 -12.89
C GLN A 309 -12.75 -9.42 -12.47
N ALA A 310 -13.05 -8.60 -11.47
CA ALA A 310 -14.41 -8.31 -11.02
C ALA A 310 -15.22 -7.60 -12.11
N ALA A 311 -14.64 -6.59 -12.76
CA ALA A 311 -15.27 -5.86 -13.86
C ALA A 311 -15.51 -6.77 -15.08
N THR A 312 -14.58 -7.68 -15.38
CA THR A 312 -14.74 -8.69 -16.43
C THR A 312 -15.88 -9.66 -16.10
N THR A 313 -15.96 -10.13 -14.86
CA THR A 313 -17.04 -11.01 -14.37
C THR A 313 -18.40 -10.32 -14.42
N ALA A 314 -18.45 -9.06 -14.00
CA ALA A 314 -19.64 -8.21 -14.02
C ALA A 314 -20.05 -7.80 -15.44
N LYS A 315 -19.16 -7.94 -16.43
CA LYS A 315 -19.32 -7.41 -17.81
C LYS A 315 -19.66 -5.91 -17.82
N SER A 316 -19.10 -5.17 -16.88
CA SER A 316 -19.32 -3.74 -16.68
C SER A 316 -18.15 -3.15 -15.88
N ALA A 317 -17.90 -1.86 -16.05
CA ALA A 317 -17.03 -1.06 -15.18
C ALA A 317 -17.81 -0.16 -14.21
N ASP A 318 -19.13 -0.28 -14.17
CA ASP A 318 -19.98 0.52 -13.28
C ASP A 318 -19.95 0.01 -11.85
N PHE A 319 -20.19 0.91 -10.90
CA PHE A 319 -20.00 0.69 -9.49
C PHE A 319 -20.74 -0.54 -8.93
N ASP A 320 -22.07 -0.60 -9.04
CA ASP A 320 -22.87 -1.64 -8.38
C ASP A 320 -22.54 -3.07 -8.86
N PRO A 321 -22.47 -3.35 -10.19
CA PRO A 321 -22.12 -4.69 -10.67
C PRO A 321 -20.72 -5.14 -10.25
N VAL A 322 -19.75 -4.21 -10.26
CA VAL A 322 -18.36 -4.53 -9.90
C VAL A 322 -18.21 -4.72 -8.40
N VAL A 323 -18.84 -3.87 -7.57
CA VAL A 323 -18.86 -4.05 -6.11
C VAL A 323 -19.46 -5.42 -5.75
N LYS A 324 -20.57 -5.81 -6.36
CA LYS A 324 -21.16 -7.12 -6.15
C LYS A 324 -20.19 -8.25 -6.51
N ALA A 325 -19.53 -8.14 -7.68
CA ALA A 325 -18.55 -9.12 -8.10
C ALA A 325 -17.33 -9.19 -7.16
N LEU A 326 -16.87 -8.05 -6.59
CA LEU A 326 -15.79 -8.00 -5.60
C LEU A 326 -16.19 -8.68 -4.29
N GLN A 327 -17.41 -8.49 -3.82
CA GLN A 327 -17.91 -9.06 -2.57
C GLN A 327 -18.15 -10.58 -2.65
N GLU A 328 -18.57 -11.09 -3.80
CA GLU A 328 -18.92 -12.50 -3.99
C GLU A 328 -17.77 -13.32 -4.59
N GLY A 329 -16.74 -12.65 -5.14
CA GLY A 329 -15.70 -13.26 -5.95
C GLY A 329 -14.46 -13.71 -5.18
N LYS A 330 -13.67 -14.54 -5.88
CA LYS A 330 -12.30 -14.87 -5.56
C LYS A 330 -11.43 -14.51 -6.74
N PHE A 331 -10.28 -13.92 -6.47
CA PHE A 331 -9.43 -13.33 -7.49
C PHE A 331 -8.03 -13.92 -7.43
N ASN A 332 -7.57 -14.46 -8.54
CA ASN A 332 -6.20 -14.95 -8.68
C ASN A 332 -5.28 -13.77 -8.95
N THR A 333 -4.45 -13.43 -8.01
CA THR A 333 -3.55 -12.29 -8.09
C THR A 333 -2.10 -12.70 -7.84
N VAL A 334 -1.19 -11.77 -8.05
CA VAL A 334 0.24 -11.97 -7.71
C VAL A 334 0.50 -12.14 -6.22
N LEU A 335 -0.49 -11.81 -5.37
CA LEU A 335 -0.45 -12.09 -3.93
C LEU A 335 -1.00 -13.49 -3.59
N GLY A 336 -1.48 -14.24 -4.57
CA GLY A 336 -2.25 -15.47 -4.43
C GLY A 336 -3.75 -15.26 -4.64
N GLU A 337 -4.55 -16.30 -4.35
CA GLU A 337 -6.01 -16.18 -4.37
C GLU A 337 -6.45 -15.28 -3.21
N LEU A 338 -7.20 -14.23 -3.50
CA LEU A 338 -7.77 -13.35 -2.49
C LEU A 338 -9.28 -13.17 -2.66
N SER A 339 -9.93 -12.83 -1.58
CA SER A 339 -11.32 -12.36 -1.54
C SER A 339 -11.45 -11.27 -0.47
N PHE A 340 -12.61 -10.63 -0.43
CA PHE A 340 -12.90 -9.59 0.55
C PHE A 340 -13.98 -10.06 1.52
N ASN A 341 -13.82 -9.72 2.81
CA ASN A 341 -14.86 -9.95 3.81
C ASN A 341 -15.94 -8.85 3.75
N ASP A 342 -16.96 -8.97 4.61
CA ASP A 342 -18.09 -8.03 4.66
C ASP A 342 -17.69 -6.58 4.94
N LYS A 343 -16.48 -6.35 5.49
CA LYS A 343 -15.94 -5.02 5.73
C LYS A 343 -15.08 -4.49 4.57
N GLY A 344 -14.76 -5.33 3.60
CA GLY A 344 -13.85 -4.98 2.51
C GLY A 344 -12.36 -5.21 2.83
N ASP A 345 -12.07 -5.95 3.91
CA ASP A 345 -10.72 -6.39 4.22
C ASP A 345 -10.38 -7.67 3.46
N VAL A 346 -9.14 -7.78 3.03
CA VAL A 346 -8.65 -8.94 2.28
C VAL A 346 -8.46 -10.17 3.15
N THR A 347 -8.64 -11.34 2.56
CA THR A 347 -8.41 -12.66 3.19
C THR A 347 -7.03 -13.21 2.81
N LEU A 348 -5.98 -12.54 3.21
CA LEU A 348 -4.59 -12.95 2.98
C LEU A 348 -3.89 -13.30 4.31
N PRO A 349 -2.74 -14.01 4.26
CA PRO A 349 -1.92 -14.25 5.45
C PRO A 349 -1.57 -12.96 6.17
N GLY A 350 -1.56 -13.03 7.51
CA GLY A 350 -1.24 -11.91 8.39
C GLY A 350 0.25 -11.52 8.34
N TYR A 351 0.65 -10.76 9.35
CA TYR A 351 1.99 -10.19 9.43
C TYR A 351 3.04 -11.19 9.96
N VAL A 352 4.28 -11.01 9.49
CA VAL A 352 5.49 -11.69 9.95
C VAL A 352 6.58 -10.67 10.23
N PHE A 353 7.61 -11.05 10.98
CA PHE A 353 8.74 -10.18 11.24
C PHE A 353 9.81 -10.29 10.16
N TYR A 354 10.41 -9.15 9.87
CA TYR A 354 11.61 -8.97 9.05
C TYR A 354 12.69 -8.27 9.86
N GLU A 355 13.94 -8.48 9.45
CA GLU A 355 15.11 -7.80 9.95
C GLU A 355 15.86 -7.11 8.80
N TRP A 356 16.25 -5.87 9.01
CA TRP A 356 17.19 -5.17 8.13
C TRP A 356 18.61 -5.59 8.44
N LYS A 357 19.33 -6.08 7.43
CA LYS A 357 20.71 -6.57 7.55
C LYS A 357 21.49 -6.35 6.27
N ALA A 358 22.65 -5.72 6.39
CA ALA A 358 23.56 -5.46 5.26
C ALA A 358 22.85 -4.82 4.05
N GLY A 359 21.97 -3.84 4.28
CA GLY A 359 21.28 -3.11 3.22
C GLY A 359 20.04 -3.77 2.63
N LYS A 360 19.60 -4.87 3.21
CA LYS A 360 18.40 -5.60 2.75
C LYS A 360 17.54 -6.02 3.93
N TYR A 361 16.26 -6.21 3.68
CA TYR A 361 15.40 -6.85 4.66
C TYR A 361 15.00 -8.25 4.20
N ASP A 362 14.95 -9.17 5.14
CA ASP A 362 14.46 -10.53 4.93
C ASP A 362 13.74 -11.01 6.19
N TYR A 363 13.07 -12.16 6.11
CA TYR A 363 12.41 -12.76 7.27
C TYR A 363 13.37 -12.87 8.45
N LEU A 364 12.88 -12.47 9.62
CA LEU A 364 13.57 -12.70 10.87
C LEU A 364 13.72 -14.22 11.09
N GLN A 365 14.94 -14.67 11.34
CA GLN A 365 15.31 -16.08 11.57
C GLN A 365 15.24 -16.45 13.06
#